data_dbca5e4ef5696e1e54689de1ec325a0f
#
_entry.id   dbca5e4ef5696e1e54689de1ec325a0f
#
_cell.length_a   1.000
_cell.length_b   1.000
_cell.length_c   1.000
_cell.angle_alpha   90.00
_cell.angle_beta   90.00
_cell.angle_gamma   90.00
#
_symmetry.space_group_name_H-M   'P 1'
#
loop_
_entity.id
_entity.type
_entity.pdbx_description
1 polymer ?
#
loop_
_entity_poly.entity_id
_entity_poly.type
_entity_poly.pdbx_seq_one_letter_code
_entity_poly.pdbx_strand_id
1 'polypeptide(L)'
;TADQTVFLVVGGGSLSITNARITKSGDASTDGQHGVDDAYNFYGLNSAVVAVGEGSTVTVNETTLTTTASGANAVIASGSATAQVTACAIATTGESSRGLHATYAGVINGSDLTIETQGAHCAAVATDRGSGTVTVEGANTFTTNGDGSPCLYSTGQITVSGLTGQANGAQAIVVEGKNHATVSDSTLTSASSKGGVMLYQSMSGDAADSDAATEVSTLALSDVALTCTQDAPVLYVTNTSSQATLTRCTLTAPGGLVKADEDRWGTSGSNGGVLALTMDATTSDGAIAAGSSSSVTVTTANGGAATGTASGSVTVS
;
A
#
# COMPACT_ATOMS: atom_id res chain seq x y z
N THR A 1 14.43 1.22 -23.88
CA THR A 1 15.85 1.35 -23.52
C THR A 1 15.98 1.58 -22.02
N ALA A 2 17.15 1.22 -21.45
CA ALA A 2 17.48 1.49 -20.06
C ALA A 2 17.44 2.99 -19.76
N ASP A 3 17.09 3.34 -18.54
CA ASP A 3 17.10 4.72 -18.02
C ASP A 3 16.28 5.74 -18.83
N GLN A 4 15.24 5.28 -19.52
CA GLN A 4 14.41 6.15 -20.35
C GLN A 4 12.92 5.90 -20.13
N THR A 5 12.19 6.95 -19.90
CA THR A 5 10.73 6.96 -19.87
C THR A 5 10.14 6.84 -21.28
N VAL A 6 9.01 6.16 -21.43
CA VAL A 6 8.31 6.09 -22.73
C VAL A 6 7.54 7.39 -23.00
N PHE A 7 6.76 7.86 -22.03
CA PHE A 7 6.02 9.12 -22.09
C PHE A 7 6.31 9.96 -20.85
N LEU A 8 6.79 11.17 -21.07
CA LEU A 8 7.11 12.14 -20.02
C LEU A 8 6.35 13.43 -20.23
N VAL A 9 5.59 13.87 -19.21
CA VAL A 9 4.87 15.14 -19.18
C VAL A 9 5.48 16.01 -18.08
N VAL A 10 5.93 17.20 -18.45
CA VAL A 10 6.59 18.16 -17.55
C VAL A 10 6.16 19.59 -17.86
N GLY A 11 6.47 20.53 -16.95
CA GLY A 11 6.30 21.95 -17.19
C GLY A 11 4.86 22.41 -17.39
N GLY A 12 3.91 21.75 -16.72
CA GLY A 12 2.48 22.06 -16.86
C GLY A 12 1.85 21.54 -18.14
N GLY A 13 2.51 20.65 -18.87
CA GLY A 13 2.00 20.02 -20.08
C GLY A 13 0.87 19.04 -19.80
N SER A 14 0.14 18.67 -20.85
CA SER A 14 -0.93 17.66 -20.78
C SER A 14 -0.76 16.61 -21.88
N LEU A 15 -1.02 15.34 -21.55
CA LEU A 15 -0.99 14.22 -22.49
C LEU A 15 -2.20 13.33 -22.27
N SER A 16 -2.88 12.95 -23.35
CA SER A 16 -3.92 11.95 -23.35
C SER A 16 -3.50 10.75 -24.18
N ILE A 17 -3.61 9.55 -23.58
CA ILE A 17 -3.32 8.26 -24.22
C ILE A 17 -4.61 7.44 -24.13
N THR A 18 -5.13 7.00 -25.26
CA THR A 18 -6.37 6.24 -25.31
C THR A 18 -6.23 5.05 -26.27
N ASN A 19 -6.77 3.91 -25.88
CA ASN A 19 -6.82 2.70 -26.69
C ASN A 19 -5.43 2.32 -27.25
N ALA A 20 -4.42 2.35 -26.38
CA ALA A 20 -3.04 2.13 -26.75
C ALA A 20 -2.48 0.84 -26.14
N ARG A 21 -1.33 0.42 -26.65
CA ARG A 21 -0.47 -0.61 -26.06
C ARG A 21 0.91 -0.03 -25.82
N ILE A 22 1.31 0.05 -24.55
CA ILE A 22 2.60 0.60 -24.12
C ILE A 22 3.44 -0.54 -23.58
N THR A 23 4.68 -0.64 -24.05
CA THR A 23 5.66 -1.60 -23.53
C THR A 23 6.93 -0.86 -23.12
N LYS A 24 7.36 -1.06 -21.87
CA LYS A 24 8.61 -0.54 -21.33
C LYS A 24 9.56 -1.70 -21.03
N SER A 25 10.77 -1.63 -21.57
CA SER A 25 11.86 -2.57 -21.33
C SER A 25 13.18 -1.82 -21.15
N GLY A 26 14.19 -2.50 -20.63
CA GLY A 26 15.49 -1.90 -20.28
C GLY A 26 15.49 -1.42 -18.82
N ASP A 27 16.29 -2.12 -18.01
CA ASP A 27 16.37 -1.91 -16.56
C ASP A 27 16.89 -0.51 -16.22
N ALA A 28 16.46 0.00 -15.09
CA ALA A 28 17.04 1.20 -14.51
C ALA A 28 18.45 0.91 -13.99
N SER A 29 19.30 1.94 -13.99
CA SER A 29 20.57 1.90 -13.31
C SER A 29 20.40 1.67 -11.80
N THR A 30 21.42 1.06 -11.21
CA THR A 30 21.48 0.78 -9.77
C THR A 30 22.54 1.67 -9.13
N ASP A 31 22.33 2.05 -7.88
CA ASP A 31 23.32 2.79 -7.09
C ASP A 31 24.46 1.90 -6.54
N GLY A 32 24.36 0.59 -6.77
CA GLY A 32 25.30 -0.40 -6.31
C GLY A 32 25.22 -0.76 -4.81
N GLN A 33 24.35 -0.10 -4.06
CA GLN A 33 24.17 -0.32 -2.62
C GLN A 33 22.74 -0.71 -2.25
N HIS A 34 21.75 -0.08 -2.87
CA HIS A 34 20.33 -0.21 -2.49
C HIS A 34 19.43 -0.75 -3.62
N GLY A 35 20.01 -1.23 -4.72
CA GLY A 35 19.28 -1.69 -5.88
C GLY A 35 18.99 -0.58 -6.88
N VAL A 36 17.75 -0.37 -7.27
CA VAL A 36 17.37 0.67 -8.24
C VAL A 36 17.59 2.06 -7.64
N ASP A 37 18.32 2.90 -8.38
CA ASP A 37 18.60 4.28 -7.98
C ASP A 37 17.30 5.08 -7.75
N ASP A 38 17.30 5.96 -6.74
CA ASP A 38 16.16 6.78 -6.33
C ASP A 38 15.58 7.62 -7.48
N ALA A 39 16.40 8.08 -8.41
CA ALA A 39 15.96 8.83 -9.59
C ALA A 39 14.97 8.02 -10.44
N TYR A 40 15.18 6.72 -10.53
CA TYR A 40 14.28 5.82 -11.27
C TYR A 40 13.14 5.31 -10.40
N ASN A 41 13.43 4.99 -9.15
CA ASN A 41 12.47 4.41 -8.23
C ASN A 41 11.38 5.43 -7.84
N PHE A 42 11.75 6.64 -7.45
CA PHE A 42 10.82 7.63 -6.86
C PHE A 42 10.51 8.83 -7.76
N TYR A 43 11.41 9.23 -8.65
CA TYR A 43 11.11 10.24 -9.68
C TYR A 43 10.60 9.64 -10.99
N GLY A 44 10.73 8.33 -11.15
CA GLY A 44 10.12 7.58 -12.24
C GLY A 44 10.81 7.69 -13.59
N LEU A 45 12.08 8.06 -13.64
CA LEU A 45 12.79 8.33 -14.92
C LEU A 45 12.95 7.12 -15.84
N ASN A 46 12.64 5.89 -15.38
CA ASN A 46 12.62 4.68 -16.22
C ASN A 46 11.20 4.13 -16.45
N SER A 47 10.16 4.85 -16.05
CA SER A 47 8.79 4.34 -16.07
C SER A 47 8.13 4.38 -17.45
N ALA A 48 6.99 3.73 -17.63
CA ALA A 48 6.26 3.76 -18.90
C ALA A 48 5.58 5.11 -19.11
N VAL A 49 4.85 5.64 -18.12
CA VAL A 49 4.16 6.93 -18.20
C VAL A 49 4.49 7.75 -16.95
N VAL A 50 4.97 8.96 -17.15
CA VAL A 50 5.40 9.86 -16.08
C VAL A 50 4.81 11.25 -16.26
N ALA A 51 4.18 11.78 -15.20
CA ALA A 51 3.83 13.19 -15.07
C ALA A 51 4.63 13.79 -13.89
N VAL A 52 5.34 14.90 -14.11
CA VAL A 52 6.16 15.56 -13.09
C VAL A 52 5.91 17.06 -13.06
N GLY A 53 5.76 17.59 -11.86
CA GLY A 53 5.64 19.01 -11.57
C GLY A 53 4.20 19.53 -11.63
N GLU A 54 3.97 20.59 -10.87
CA GLU A 54 2.67 21.24 -10.76
C GLU A 54 2.08 21.60 -12.14
N GLY A 55 0.79 21.34 -12.31
CA GLY A 55 0.07 21.56 -13.57
C GLY A 55 0.29 20.51 -14.65
N SER A 56 1.30 19.62 -14.50
CA SER A 56 1.49 18.50 -15.44
C SER A 56 0.42 17.45 -15.27
N THR A 57 -0.23 17.04 -16.37
CA THR A 57 -1.35 16.10 -16.33
C THR A 57 -1.18 14.99 -17.35
N VAL A 58 -1.52 13.76 -17.00
CA VAL A 58 -1.63 12.65 -17.94
C VAL A 58 -2.97 11.94 -17.76
N THR A 59 -3.61 11.61 -18.86
CA THR A 59 -4.81 10.77 -18.90
C THR A 59 -4.48 9.51 -19.69
N VAL A 60 -4.70 8.34 -19.09
CA VAL A 60 -4.50 7.03 -19.71
C VAL A 60 -5.82 6.28 -19.65
N ASN A 61 -6.40 5.98 -20.80
CA ASN A 61 -7.71 5.33 -20.88
C ASN A 61 -7.68 4.13 -21.82
N GLU A 62 -8.40 3.06 -21.49
CA GLU A 62 -8.54 1.84 -22.31
C GLU A 62 -7.20 1.32 -22.85
N THR A 63 -6.16 1.36 -22.04
CA THR A 63 -4.78 1.13 -22.46
C THR A 63 -4.19 -0.09 -21.73
N THR A 64 -3.40 -0.89 -22.47
CA THR A 64 -2.59 -1.95 -21.89
C THR A 64 -1.17 -1.43 -21.69
N LEU A 65 -0.68 -1.48 -20.44
CA LEU A 65 0.69 -1.12 -20.08
C LEU A 65 1.43 -2.37 -19.60
N THR A 66 2.59 -2.63 -20.19
CA THR A 66 3.47 -3.74 -19.79
C THR A 66 4.87 -3.21 -19.52
N THR A 67 5.39 -3.43 -18.31
CA THR A 67 6.79 -3.15 -18.00
C THR A 67 7.52 -4.43 -17.64
N THR A 68 8.65 -4.68 -18.30
CA THR A 68 9.46 -5.88 -18.06
C THR A 68 10.82 -5.56 -17.46
N ALA A 69 11.02 -4.32 -17.04
CA ALA A 69 12.27 -3.78 -16.56
C ALA A 69 12.23 -3.50 -15.05
N SER A 70 13.35 -3.63 -14.37
CA SER A 70 13.50 -3.18 -12.98
C SER A 70 13.48 -1.65 -12.89
N GLY A 71 12.87 -1.10 -11.85
CA GLY A 71 12.69 0.33 -11.64
C GLY A 71 11.78 1.00 -12.68
N ALA A 72 10.84 0.25 -13.27
CA ALA A 72 9.96 0.72 -14.33
C ALA A 72 8.49 0.68 -13.91
N ASN A 73 8.04 1.70 -13.14
CA ASN A 73 6.62 1.84 -12.81
C ASN A 73 5.77 1.98 -14.08
N ALA A 74 4.54 1.48 -14.05
CA ALA A 74 3.67 1.64 -15.20
C ALA A 74 3.18 3.09 -15.34
N VAL A 75 2.62 3.67 -14.27
CA VAL A 75 2.21 5.08 -14.23
C VAL A 75 2.71 5.72 -12.95
N ILE A 76 3.42 6.85 -13.06
CA ILE A 76 3.86 7.65 -11.92
C ILE A 76 3.43 9.10 -12.06
N ALA A 77 2.94 9.68 -10.97
CA ALA A 77 2.73 11.10 -10.80
C ALA A 77 3.64 11.60 -9.66
N SER A 78 4.43 12.64 -9.91
CA SER A 78 5.42 13.16 -8.96
C SER A 78 5.45 14.70 -8.97
N GLY A 79 5.83 15.31 -7.83
CA GLY A 79 5.98 16.75 -7.74
C GLY A 79 4.68 17.52 -8.01
N SER A 80 3.59 17.12 -7.38
CA SER A 80 2.25 17.71 -7.54
C SER A 80 1.62 17.56 -8.93
N ALA A 81 2.15 16.66 -9.77
CA ALA A 81 1.50 16.30 -11.03
C ALA A 81 0.26 15.42 -10.80
N THR A 82 -0.60 15.33 -11.81
CA THR A 82 -1.82 14.52 -11.73
C THR A 82 -1.86 13.48 -12.85
N ALA A 83 -2.24 12.24 -12.52
CA ALA A 83 -2.56 11.21 -13.50
C ALA A 83 -4.02 10.73 -13.32
N GLN A 84 -4.71 10.52 -14.45
CA GLN A 84 -6.02 9.88 -14.53
C GLN A 84 -5.84 8.55 -15.28
N VAL A 85 -6.22 7.42 -14.68
CA VAL A 85 -6.00 6.09 -15.26
C VAL A 85 -7.30 5.30 -15.22
N THR A 86 -7.91 5.06 -16.37
CA THR A 86 -9.26 4.45 -16.45
C THR A 86 -9.28 3.27 -17.40
N ALA A 87 -9.95 2.19 -17.02
CA ALA A 87 -10.18 1.00 -17.85
C ALA A 87 -8.86 0.43 -18.42
N CYS A 88 -7.82 0.37 -17.60
CA CYS A 88 -6.49 -0.05 -18.02
C CYS A 88 -6.11 -1.42 -17.47
N ALA A 89 -5.36 -2.17 -18.30
CA ALA A 89 -4.69 -3.40 -17.90
C ALA A 89 -3.19 -3.13 -17.74
N ILE A 90 -2.65 -3.35 -16.55
CA ILE A 90 -1.27 -3.06 -16.18
C ILE A 90 -0.59 -4.34 -15.74
N ALA A 91 0.58 -4.63 -16.32
CA ALA A 91 1.43 -5.76 -15.92
C ALA A 91 2.88 -5.30 -15.73
N THR A 92 3.46 -5.56 -14.55
CA THR A 92 4.88 -5.28 -14.27
C THR A 92 5.61 -6.54 -13.84
N THR A 93 6.82 -6.79 -14.33
CA THR A 93 7.58 -8.00 -14.00
C THR A 93 8.95 -7.74 -13.37
N GLY A 94 9.49 -6.52 -13.52
CA GLY A 94 10.77 -6.15 -12.91
C GLY A 94 10.64 -5.82 -11.43
N GLU A 95 11.74 -5.89 -10.68
CA GLU A 95 11.83 -5.43 -9.30
C GLU A 95 11.59 -3.92 -9.19
N SER A 96 11.04 -3.44 -8.08
CA SER A 96 10.75 -2.02 -7.83
C SER A 96 9.93 -1.35 -8.94
N SER A 97 9.00 -2.10 -9.54
CA SER A 97 8.16 -1.67 -10.68
C SER A 97 6.69 -1.76 -10.32
N ARG A 98 6.15 -0.68 -9.74
CA ARG A 98 4.77 -0.61 -9.25
C ARG A 98 3.78 -0.39 -10.39
N GLY A 99 2.52 -0.70 -10.14
CA GLY A 99 1.44 -0.40 -11.09
C GLY A 99 1.17 1.12 -11.14
N LEU A 100 0.55 1.67 -10.10
CA LEU A 100 0.36 3.10 -9.91
C LEU A 100 1.26 3.59 -8.78
N HIS A 101 1.97 4.71 -8.99
CA HIS A 101 2.92 5.22 -8.03
C HIS A 101 2.85 6.75 -7.91
N ALA A 102 2.45 7.27 -6.75
CA ALA A 102 2.41 8.70 -6.48
C ALA A 102 3.49 9.10 -5.47
N THR A 103 4.30 10.09 -5.80
CA THR A 103 5.41 10.59 -4.98
C THR A 103 5.45 12.11 -4.95
N TYR A 104 6.06 12.70 -3.92
CA TYR A 104 6.26 14.16 -3.82
C TYR A 104 4.97 14.95 -4.11
N ALA A 105 3.91 14.64 -3.36
CA ALA A 105 2.58 15.23 -3.50
C ALA A 105 1.89 14.98 -4.86
N GLY A 106 2.35 14.00 -5.64
CA GLY A 106 1.67 13.57 -6.86
C GLY A 106 0.29 12.99 -6.57
N VAL A 107 -0.63 13.11 -7.51
CA VAL A 107 -2.02 12.65 -7.39
C VAL A 107 -2.35 11.69 -8.53
N ILE A 108 -2.88 10.51 -8.19
CA ILE A 108 -3.39 9.56 -9.17
C ILE A 108 -4.85 9.24 -8.86
N ASN A 109 -5.72 9.38 -9.84
CA ASN A 109 -7.09 8.89 -9.79
C ASN A 109 -7.25 7.75 -10.78
N GLY A 110 -7.66 6.58 -10.29
CA GLY A 110 -7.84 5.36 -11.05
C GLY A 110 -9.28 4.86 -11.03
N SER A 111 -9.69 4.15 -12.07
CA SER A 111 -10.95 3.41 -12.08
C SER A 111 -10.94 2.24 -13.04
N ASP A 112 -11.61 1.16 -12.67
CA ASP A 112 -11.81 -0.04 -13.50
C ASP A 112 -10.48 -0.65 -13.98
N LEU A 113 -9.58 -0.91 -13.03
CA LEU A 113 -8.21 -1.32 -13.31
C LEU A 113 -8.00 -2.83 -13.06
N THR A 114 -7.22 -3.43 -13.94
CA THR A 114 -6.59 -4.73 -13.69
C THR A 114 -5.09 -4.52 -13.57
N ILE A 115 -4.51 -4.81 -12.40
CA ILE A 115 -3.07 -4.64 -12.14
C ILE A 115 -2.48 -5.96 -11.69
N GLU A 116 -1.42 -6.42 -12.36
CA GLU A 116 -0.63 -7.58 -11.99
C GLU A 116 0.84 -7.20 -11.85
N THR A 117 1.46 -7.53 -10.70
CA THR A 117 2.90 -7.30 -10.46
C THR A 117 3.58 -8.60 -10.09
N GLN A 118 4.81 -8.85 -10.62
CA GLN A 118 5.56 -10.08 -10.39
C GLN A 118 6.83 -9.87 -9.58
N GLY A 119 7.46 -8.70 -9.71
CA GLY A 119 8.74 -8.40 -9.09
C GLY A 119 8.65 -8.17 -7.58
N ALA A 120 9.78 -8.24 -6.88
CA ALA A 120 9.87 -7.83 -5.49
C ALA A 120 9.70 -6.31 -5.35
N HIS A 121 9.15 -5.85 -4.21
CA HIS A 121 8.90 -4.44 -3.90
C HIS A 121 8.02 -3.72 -4.95
N CYS A 122 7.01 -4.44 -5.48
CA CYS A 122 6.14 -4.00 -6.56
C CYS A 122 4.67 -4.00 -6.11
N ALA A 123 4.28 -3.05 -5.27
CA ALA A 123 2.87 -2.87 -4.95
C ALA A 123 2.04 -2.59 -6.21
N ALA A 124 0.78 -3.03 -6.23
CA ALA A 124 -0.12 -2.65 -7.33
C ALA A 124 -0.38 -1.14 -7.31
N VAL A 125 -0.61 -0.58 -6.12
CA VAL A 125 -0.78 0.87 -5.87
C VAL A 125 0.14 1.28 -4.73
N ALA A 126 0.94 2.31 -4.95
CA ALA A 126 1.86 2.84 -3.96
C ALA A 126 1.84 4.37 -3.88
N THR A 127 2.05 4.88 -2.68
CA THR A 127 2.58 6.21 -2.45
C THR A 127 3.95 6.07 -1.81
N ASP A 128 4.86 6.99 -2.15
CA ASP A 128 6.22 6.96 -1.66
C ASP A 128 6.75 8.39 -1.52
N ARG A 129 7.84 8.60 -0.88
CA ARG A 129 8.59 9.86 -0.65
C ARG A 129 7.84 11.17 -0.86
N GLY A 130 7.75 11.97 0.19
CA GLY A 130 7.16 13.29 0.13
C GLY A 130 5.64 13.28 -0.01
N SER A 131 5.00 12.19 0.44
CA SER A 131 3.54 12.00 0.46
C SER A 131 2.89 12.11 -0.92
N GLY A 132 2.17 11.11 -1.33
CA GLY A 132 1.33 11.12 -2.54
C GLY A 132 -0.12 10.81 -2.20
N THR A 133 -1.00 11.01 -3.15
CA THR A 133 -2.42 10.64 -3.01
C THR A 133 -2.85 9.77 -4.18
N VAL A 134 -3.41 8.59 -3.85
CA VAL A 134 -4.01 7.72 -4.87
C VAL A 134 -5.45 7.39 -4.47
N THR A 135 -6.37 7.64 -5.38
CA THR A 135 -7.78 7.26 -5.25
C THR A 135 -8.13 6.30 -6.38
N VAL A 136 -8.68 5.12 -6.05
CA VAL A 136 -9.12 4.14 -7.04
C VAL A 136 -10.55 3.72 -6.75
N GLU A 137 -11.42 3.84 -7.75
CA GLU A 137 -12.84 3.53 -7.65
C GLU A 137 -13.27 2.54 -8.74
N GLY A 138 -14.51 2.06 -8.68
CA GLY A 138 -15.08 1.16 -9.69
C GLY A 138 -14.71 -0.30 -9.46
N ALA A 139 -14.66 -1.11 -10.51
CA ALA A 139 -14.39 -2.55 -10.44
C ALA A 139 -12.90 -2.83 -10.68
N ASN A 140 -12.15 -3.12 -9.61
CA ASN A 140 -10.70 -3.26 -9.67
C ASN A 140 -10.25 -4.68 -9.32
N THR A 141 -9.22 -5.17 -10.02
CA THR A 141 -8.58 -6.46 -9.70
C THR A 141 -7.07 -6.26 -9.61
N PHE A 142 -6.50 -6.51 -8.42
CA PHE A 142 -5.06 -6.42 -8.20
C PHE A 142 -4.49 -7.77 -7.76
N THR A 143 -3.42 -8.21 -8.43
CA THR A 143 -2.67 -9.41 -8.07
C THR A 143 -1.20 -9.05 -7.95
N THR A 144 -0.60 -9.29 -6.78
CA THR A 144 0.82 -9.07 -6.56
C THR A 144 1.49 -10.37 -6.14
N ASN A 145 2.60 -10.72 -6.81
CA ASN A 145 3.24 -12.03 -6.65
C ASN A 145 4.63 -11.95 -5.99
N GLY A 146 5.30 -10.81 -6.07
CA GLY A 146 6.65 -10.63 -5.57
C GLY A 146 6.74 -10.52 -4.04
N ASP A 147 7.92 -10.83 -3.50
CA ASP A 147 8.23 -10.61 -2.09
C ASP A 147 8.12 -9.12 -1.75
N GLY A 148 7.54 -8.80 -0.58
CA GLY A 148 7.33 -7.42 -0.15
C GLY A 148 6.44 -6.58 -1.08
N SER A 149 5.55 -7.21 -1.86
CA SER A 149 4.70 -6.56 -2.86
C SER A 149 3.23 -6.62 -2.43
N PRO A 150 2.73 -5.69 -1.61
CA PRO A 150 1.32 -5.63 -1.21
C PRO A 150 0.44 -5.16 -2.37
N CYS A 151 -0.87 -5.34 -2.27
CA CYS A 151 -1.80 -4.66 -3.18
C CYS A 151 -1.73 -3.14 -3.00
N LEU A 152 -1.70 -2.68 -1.74
CA LEU A 152 -1.65 -1.25 -1.38
C LEU A 152 -0.47 -1.00 -0.43
N TYR A 153 0.42 -0.06 -0.80
CA TYR A 153 1.52 0.41 0.03
C TYR A 153 1.45 1.92 0.22
N SER A 154 1.16 2.36 1.43
CA SER A 154 0.93 3.78 1.74
C SER A 154 2.02 4.37 2.62
N THR A 155 2.75 5.35 2.07
CA THR A 155 3.50 6.37 2.80
C THR A 155 2.94 7.77 2.49
N GLY A 156 1.64 7.86 2.29
CA GLY A 156 0.86 9.06 1.98
C GLY A 156 -0.62 8.79 2.23
N GLN A 157 -1.44 8.97 1.22
CA GLN A 157 -2.87 8.70 1.30
C GLN A 157 -3.33 7.80 0.15
N ILE A 158 -3.88 6.63 0.50
CA ILE A 158 -4.49 5.71 -0.47
C ILE A 158 -5.96 5.50 -0.09
N THR A 159 -6.86 5.72 -1.06
CA THR A 159 -8.29 5.42 -0.93
C THR A 159 -8.70 4.50 -2.07
N VAL A 160 -9.26 3.33 -1.75
CA VAL A 160 -9.67 2.34 -2.76
C VAL A 160 -11.06 1.81 -2.46
N SER A 161 -11.88 1.70 -3.49
CA SER A 161 -13.18 1.02 -3.41
C SER A 161 -13.36 0.00 -4.54
N GLY A 162 -14.17 -1.04 -4.30
CA GLY A 162 -14.51 -2.04 -5.30
C GLY A 162 -13.32 -2.92 -5.74
N LEU A 163 -12.42 -3.26 -4.81
CA LEU A 163 -11.21 -4.02 -5.11
C LEU A 163 -11.39 -5.52 -4.82
N THR A 164 -11.04 -6.36 -5.80
CA THR A 164 -10.64 -7.74 -5.57
C THR A 164 -9.12 -7.81 -5.59
N GLY A 165 -8.50 -7.94 -4.41
CA GLY A 165 -7.04 -7.88 -4.22
C GLY A 165 -6.46 -9.19 -3.71
N GLN A 166 -5.36 -9.65 -4.32
CA GLN A 166 -4.61 -10.82 -3.89
C GLN A 166 -3.13 -10.51 -3.81
N ALA A 167 -2.56 -10.56 -2.60
CA ALA A 167 -1.13 -10.42 -2.36
C ALA A 167 -0.53 -11.78 -2.01
N ASN A 168 0.26 -12.36 -2.94
CA ASN A 168 0.82 -13.70 -2.81
C ASN A 168 2.18 -13.71 -2.09
N GLY A 169 2.91 -12.60 -2.08
CA GLY A 169 4.23 -12.46 -1.45
C GLY A 169 4.28 -11.43 -0.31
N ALA A 170 3.14 -10.87 0.09
CA ALA A 170 3.09 -9.81 1.11
C ALA A 170 1.73 -9.73 1.81
N GLN A 171 1.56 -8.74 2.68
CA GLN A 171 0.28 -8.30 3.21
C GLN A 171 -0.57 -7.69 2.08
N ALA A 172 -1.90 -7.73 2.22
CA ALA A 172 -2.77 -7.07 1.25
C ALA A 172 -2.62 -5.53 1.31
N ILE A 173 -2.46 -4.99 2.51
CA ILE A 173 -2.28 -3.55 2.76
C ILE A 173 -1.09 -3.34 3.68
N VAL A 174 -0.27 -2.35 3.35
CA VAL A 174 0.81 -1.86 4.21
C VAL A 174 0.66 -0.35 4.38
N VAL A 175 0.69 0.13 5.61
CA VAL A 175 0.76 1.57 5.94
C VAL A 175 2.03 1.79 6.73
N GLU A 176 2.91 2.63 6.22
CA GLU A 176 4.17 2.98 6.83
C GLU A 176 4.16 4.43 7.32
N GLY A 177 4.66 4.63 8.55
CA GLY A 177 4.70 5.96 9.16
C GLY A 177 3.32 6.45 9.62
N LYS A 178 3.14 7.75 9.66
CA LYS A 178 1.90 8.46 10.03
C LYS A 178 0.82 8.49 8.93
N ASN A 179 0.94 7.66 7.94
CA ASN A 179 0.18 7.74 6.70
C ASN A 179 -1.15 6.99 6.77
N HIS A 180 -1.90 6.96 5.66
CA HIS A 180 -3.31 6.61 5.68
C HIS A 180 -3.67 5.62 4.58
N ALA A 181 -4.55 4.65 4.90
CA ALA A 181 -5.23 3.82 3.92
C ALA A 181 -6.72 3.69 4.26
N THR A 182 -7.57 3.90 3.27
CA THR A 182 -9.02 3.70 3.35
C THR A 182 -9.45 2.74 2.25
N VAL A 183 -10.15 1.66 2.64
CA VAL A 183 -10.64 0.66 1.68
C VAL A 183 -12.10 0.34 1.97
N SER A 184 -12.92 0.33 0.92
CA SER A 184 -14.33 -0.04 1.04
C SER A 184 -14.77 -1.02 -0.05
N ASP A 185 -15.89 -1.72 0.21
CA ASP A 185 -16.58 -2.59 -0.76
C ASP A 185 -15.64 -3.56 -1.48
N SER A 186 -14.76 -4.23 -0.72
CA SER A 186 -13.61 -4.93 -1.29
C SER A 186 -13.43 -6.35 -0.72
N THR A 187 -12.78 -7.19 -1.52
CA THR A 187 -12.35 -8.53 -1.08
C THR A 187 -10.84 -8.63 -1.21
N LEU A 188 -10.16 -8.91 -0.10
CA LEU A 188 -8.71 -8.94 -0.01
C LEU A 188 -8.21 -10.29 0.50
N THR A 189 -7.13 -10.77 -0.11
CA THR A 189 -6.43 -11.98 0.33
C THR A 189 -4.94 -11.66 0.52
N SER A 190 -4.40 -12.09 1.65
CA SER A 190 -2.97 -12.00 1.98
C SER A 190 -2.40 -13.40 2.18
N ALA A 191 -1.25 -13.68 1.58
CA ALA A 191 -0.45 -14.87 1.84
C ALA A 191 0.79 -14.58 2.70
N SER A 192 0.85 -13.43 3.36
CA SER A 192 1.91 -13.09 4.30
C SER A 192 1.83 -13.89 5.60
N SER A 193 2.97 -14.35 6.10
CA SER A 193 3.08 -14.94 7.45
C SER A 193 3.08 -13.90 8.58
N LYS A 194 3.12 -12.60 8.26
CA LYS A 194 3.08 -11.52 9.27
C LYS A 194 1.69 -10.95 9.52
N GLY A 195 0.82 -10.90 8.51
CA GLY A 195 -0.52 -10.36 8.69
C GLY A 195 -1.28 -10.13 7.40
N GLY A 196 -2.57 -9.86 7.52
CA GLY A 196 -3.40 -9.36 6.41
C GLY A 196 -3.07 -7.91 6.07
N VAL A 197 -2.91 -7.10 7.11
CA VAL A 197 -2.48 -5.70 7.06
C VAL A 197 -1.28 -5.51 7.97
N MET A 198 -0.34 -4.68 7.56
CA MET A 198 0.80 -4.26 8.37
C MET A 198 0.78 -2.74 8.57
N LEU A 199 0.85 -2.33 9.84
CA LEU A 199 1.02 -0.93 10.26
C LEU A 199 2.39 -0.83 10.95
N TYR A 200 3.32 -0.05 10.39
CA TYR A 200 4.68 -0.01 10.90
C TYR A 200 5.41 1.29 10.59
N GLN A 201 6.55 1.47 11.20
CA GLN A 201 7.48 2.55 10.91
C GLN A 201 8.88 1.97 10.71
N SER A 202 9.46 2.12 9.51
CA SER A 202 10.81 1.65 9.24
C SER A 202 11.89 2.64 9.67
N MET A 203 11.58 3.94 9.72
CA MET A 203 12.54 5.05 9.86
C MET A 203 13.52 5.12 8.68
N SER A 204 13.20 4.50 7.56
CA SER A 204 13.92 4.69 6.31
C SER A 204 13.32 5.83 5.49
N GLY A 205 14.10 6.45 4.64
CA GLY A 205 13.87 7.69 3.91
C GLY A 205 12.44 8.13 3.56
N ASP A 206 11.54 7.21 3.29
CA ASP A 206 10.21 7.53 2.76
C ASP A 206 9.21 7.92 3.85
N ALA A 207 9.35 7.28 5.01
CA ALA A 207 8.49 7.49 6.17
C ALA A 207 9.31 7.93 7.39
N ALA A 208 10.53 8.44 7.20
CA ALA A 208 11.38 8.97 8.25
C ALA A 208 11.04 10.45 8.56
N ASP A 209 9.76 10.76 8.57
CA ASP A 209 9.27 12.09 8.90
C ASP A 209 9.54 12.43 10.37
N SER A 210 9.93 13.66 10.63
CA SER A 210 10.23 14.12 12.00
C SER A 210 9.05 14.04 12.97
N ASP A 211 7.84 14.00 12.46
CA ASP A 211 6.58 13.91 13.19
C ASP A 211 6.03 12.46 13.28
N ALA A 212 6.67 11.49 12.64
CA ALA A 212 6.26 10.08 12.68
C ALA A 212 6.19 9.49 14.12
N ALA A 213 6.93 10.07 15.06
CA ALA A 213 6.90 9.67 16.46
C ALA A 213 5.73 10.29 17.25
N THR A 214 5.07 11.33 16.74
CA THR A 214 4.02 12.11 17.43
C THR A 214 2.66 12.00 16.77
N GLU A 215 2.61 11.62 15.50
CA GLU A 215 1.38 11.40 14.74
C GLU A 215 1.08 9.91 14.61
N VAL A 216 -0.16 9.59 14.26
CA VAL A 216 -0.62 8.20 14.16
C VAL A 216 -0.89 7.83 12.70
N SER A 217 -0.58 6.60 12.35
CA SER A 217 -1.08 6.01 11.10
C SER A 217 -2.55 5.67 11.22
N THR A 218 -3.29 5.72 10.13
CA THR A 218 -4.71 5.35 10.13
C THR A 218 -5.04 4.31 9.07
N LEU A 219 -5.88 3.38 9.46
CA LEU A 219 -6.50 2.38 8.57
C LEU A 219 -8.02 2.44 8.74
N ALA A 220 -8.74 2.57 7.65
CA ALA A 220 -10.19 2.42 7.65
C ALA A 220 -10.62 1.36 6.64
N LEU A 221 -11.28 0.30 7.12
CA LEU A 221 -11.90 -0.73 6.29
C LEU A 221 -13.41 -0.71 6.49
N SER A 222 -14.18 -0.62 5.41
CA SER A 222 -15.65 -0.64 5.45
C SER A 222 -16.20 -1.60 4.40
N ASP A 223 -17.03 -2.54 4.82
CA ASP A 223 -17.61 -3.56 3.92
C ASP A 223 -16.50 -4.38 3.20
N VAL A 224 -15.46 -4.75 3.94
CA VAL A 224 -14.30 -5.48 3.43
C VAL A 224 -14.30 -6.92 3.93
N ALA A 225 -14.14 -7.87 3.00
CA ALA A 225 -13.78 -9.25 3.31
C ALA A 225 -12.26 -9.41 3.23
N LEU A 226 -11.59 -9.69 4.35
CA LEU A 226 -10.15 -9.89 4.42
C LEU A 226 -9.81 -11.30 4.89
N THR A 227 -9.04 -12.02 4.07
CA THR A 227 -8.58 -13.39 4.35
C THR A 227 -7.06 -13.46 4.43
N CYS A 228 -6.53 -13.97 5.53
CA CYS A 228 -5.14 -14.41 5.66
C CYS A 228 -5.07 -15.91 5.38
N THR A 229 -4.25 -16.33 4.39
CA THR A 229 -4.12 -17.75 4.03
C THR A 229 -3.05 -18.47 4.85
N GLN A 230 -2.20 -17.73 5.54
CA GLN A 230 -1.16 -18.23 6.45
C GLN A 230 -1.62 -18.10 7.91
N ASP A 231 -0.90 -18.74 8.82
CA ASP A 231 -1.09 -18.57 10.28
C ASP A 231 -0.59 -17.18 10.70
N ALA A 232 -1.40 -16.18 10.40
CA ALA A 232 -1.07 -14.76 10.56
C ALA A 232 -2.31 -13.97 11.04
N PRO A 233 -2.14 -12.88 11.81
CA PRO A 233 -3.23 -12.05 12.29
C PRO A 233 -3.85 -11.20 11.17
N VAL A 234 -5.06 -10.68 11.41
CA VAL A 234 -5.64 -9.64 10.53
C VAL A 234 -4.75 -8.41 10.52
N LEU A 235 -4.38 -7.89 11.70
CA LEU A 235 -3.55 -6.69 11.85
C LEU A 235 -2.23 -7.04 12.54
N TYR A 236 -1.12 -6.71 11.90
CA TYR A 236 0.22 -6.73 12.49
C TYR A 236 0.71 -5.30 12.68
N VAL A 237 1.09 -4.93 13.93
CA VAL A 237 1.48 -3.56 14.29
C VAL A 237 2.85 -3.59 14.97
N THR A 238 3.79 -2.78 14.47
CA THR A 238 5.16 -2.74 15.02
C THR A 238 5.79 -1.36 14.83
N ASN A 239 6.55 -0.91 15.85
CA ASN A 239 7.30 0.35 15.82
C ASN A 239 6.47 1.59 15.42
N THR A 240 5.19 1.62 15.75
CA THR A 240 4.31 2.74 15.39
C THR A 240 3.11 2.86 16.33
N SER A 241 2.51 4.04 16.36
CA SER A 241 1.18 4.26 16.92
C SER A 241 0.15 4.36 15.81
N SER A 242 -0.94 3.60 15.92
CA SER A 242 -1.93 3.45 14.85
C SER A 242 -3.36 3.51 15.37
N GLN A 243 -4.25 3.98 14.52
CA GLN A 243 -5.69 3.87 14.69
C GLN A 243 -6.27 3.05 13.54
N ALA A 244 -7.05 2.05 13.85
CA ALA A 244 -7.75 1.25 12.85
C ALA A 244 -9.26 1.23 13.13
N THR A 245 -10.06 1.35 12.08
CA THR A 245 -11.51 1.20 12.15
C THR A 245 -11.95 0.13 11.16
N LEU A 246 -12.65 -0.88 11.66
CA LEU A 246 -13.22 -1.98 10.88
C LEU A 246 -14.74 -1.90 10.97
N THR A 247 -15.38 -1.50 9.88
CA THR A 247 -16.83 -1.31 9.82
C THR A 247 -17.47 -2.37 8.92
N ARG A 248 -18.35 -3.22 9.45
CA ARG A 248 -19.05 -4.31 8.72
C ARG A 248 -18.08 -5.22 7.93
N CYS A 249 -16.92 -5.52 8.52
CA CYS A 249 -15.92 -6.37 7.87
C CYS A 249 -16.16 -7.85 8.17
N THR A 250 -15.80 -8.71 7.21
CA THR A 250 -15.69 -10.16 7.37
C THR A 250 -14.22 -10.54 7.41
N LEU A 251 -13.77 -11.11 8.53
CA LEU A 251 -12.36 -11.35 8.79
C LEU A 251 -12.09 -12.86 8.92
N THR A 252 -11.10 -13.37 8.19
CA THR A 252 -10.63 -14.75 8.28
C THR A 252 -9.13 -14.76 8.44
N ALA A 253 -8.62 -15.09 9.63
CA ALA A 253 -7.19 -15.10 9.93
C ALA A 253 -6.87 -16.16 10.99
N PRO A 254 -6.18 -17.26 10.62
CA PRO A 254 -5.84 -18.31 11.58
C PRO A 254 -4.96 -17.83 12.73
N GLY A 255 -4.08 -16.84 12.51
CA GLY A 255 -3.21 -16.27 13.54
C GLY A 255 -3.85 -15.22 14.46
N GLY A 256 -5.17 -14.98 14.33
CA GLY A 256 -5.92 -14.09 15.23
C GLY A 256 -6.28 -12.73 14.63
N LEU A 257 -6.80 -11.85 15.50
CA LEU A 257 -7.25 -10.52 15.10
C LEU A 257 -6.09 -9.53 15.06
N VAL A 258 -5.31 -9.44 16.14
CA VAL A 258 -4.22 -8.47 16.27
C VAL A 258 -2.98 -9.13 16.86
N LYS A 259 -1.84 -8.81 16.26
CA LYS A 259 -0.53 -8.97 16.88
C LYS A 259 0.20 -7.63 16.85
N ALA A 260 0.38 -7.01 18.03
CA ALA A 260 1.24 -5.84 18.22
C ALA A 260 2.52 -6.30 18.92
N ASP A 261 3.69 -6.14 18.28
CA ASP A 261 4.93 -6.70 18.79
C ASP A 261 6.15 -5.90 18.29
N GLU A 262 7.31 -6.17 18.86
CA GLU A 262 8.59 -5.71 18.35
C GLU A 262 8.96 -6.45 17.05
N ASP A 263 9.68 -5.78 16.17
CA ASP A 263 10.26 -6.37 14.96
C ASP A 263 11.65 -5.73 14.73
N ARG A 264 12.21 -5.95 13.57
CA ARG A 264 13.56 -5.49 13.17
C ARG A 264 13.73 -3.96 13.08
N TRP A 265 12.62 -3.20 13.02
CA TRP A 265 12.65 -1.75 12.91
C TRP A 265 12.62 -1.08 14.27
N GLY A 266 13.26 0.10 14.36
CA GLY A 266 13.33 0.88 15.58
C GLY A 266 14.35 0.34 16.61
N THR A 267 14.22 0.79 17.85
CA THR A 267 15.11 0.41 18.94
C THR A 267 14.50 -0.74 19.74
N SER A 268 15.17 -1.89 19.77
CA SER A 268 14.71 -3.06 20.55
C SER A 268 14.43 -2.69 22.00
N GLY A 269 13.33 -3.20 22.54
CA GLY A 269 12.80 -2.87 23.86
C GLY A 269 11.87 -1.66 23.90
N SER A 270 11.73 -0.92 22.78
CA SER A 270 10.84 0.24 22.68
C SER A 270 10.17 0.38 21.30
N ASN A 271 10.31 -0.59 20.43
CA ASN A 271 9.79 -0.61 19.05
C ASN A 271 8.54 -1.48 18.91
N GLY A 272 7.76 -1.64 19.96
CA GLY A 272 6.46 -2.28 19.89
C GLY A 272 5.42 -1.47 19.13
N GLY A 273 4.28 -2.07 18.89
CA GLY A 273 3.13 -1.43 18.26
C GLY A 273 2.11 -0.92 19.27
N VAL A 274 1.58 0.26 19.06
CA VAL A 274 0.43 0.81 19.81
C VAL A 274 -0.76 0.90 18.88
N LEU A 275 -1.86 0.21 19.20
CA LEU A 275 -3.05 0.19 18.36
C LEU A 275 -4.31 0.60 19.13
N ALA A 276 -5.04 1.59 18.61
CA ALA A 276 -6.43 1.85 18.93
C ALA A 276 -7.31 1.29 17.80
N LEU A 277 -8.03 0.19 18.09
CA LEU A 277 -8.90 -0.51 17.14
C LEU A 277 -10.37 -0.23 17.47
N THR A 278 -11.13 0.24 16.51
CA THR A 278 -12.60 0.30 16.57
C THR A 278 -13.19 -0.80 15.71
N MET A 279 -14.06 -1.62 16.31
CA MET A 279 -14.83 -2.66 15.61
C MET A 279 -16.30 -2.24 15.57
N ASP A 280 -16.72 -1.65 14.46
CA ASP A 280 -18.08 -1.17 14.24
C ASP A 280 -18.87 -2.19 13.41
N ALA A 281 -19.89 -2.79 13.99
CA ALA A 281 -20.66 -3.87 13.37
C ALA A 281 -19.78 -5.01 12.78
N THR A 282 -18.57 -5.18 13.33
CA THR A 282 -17.58 -6.17 12.93
C THR A 282 -17.31 -7.11 14.11
N THR A 283 -17.31 -8.41 13.89
CA THR A 283 -17.06 -9.40 14.94
C THR A 283 -15.84 -10.25 14.64
N SER A 284 -15.08 -10.62 15.68
CA SER A 284 -13.97 -11.56 15.60
C SER A 284 -13.80 -12.31 16.90
N ASP A 285 -13.55 -13.61 16.80
CA ASP A 285 -13.11 -14.48 17.90
C ASP A 285 -11.58 -14.73 17.88
N GLY A 286 -10.89 -14.05 16.97
CA GLY A 286 -9.44 -14.16 16.82
C GLY A 286 -8.67 -13.58 18.02
N ALA A 287 -7.52 -14.20 18.34
CA ALA A 287 -6.67 -13.78 19.45
C ALA A 287 -6.13 -12.34 19.25
N ILE A 288 -5.95 -11.63 20.37
CA ILE A 288 -5.35 -10.29 20.43
C ILE A 288 -4.11 -10.38 21.31
N ALA A 289 -2.95 -10.14 20.75
CA ALA A 289 -1.68 -10.23 21.45
C ALA A 289 -0.91 -8.91 21.41
N ALA A 290 -0.45 -8.43 22.57
CA ALA A 290 0.45 -7.30 22.70
C ALA A 290 1.75 -7.77 23.36
N GLY A 291 2.90 -7.57 22.71
CA GLY A 291 4.22 -7.80 23.24
C GLY A 291 4.57 -6.84 24.39
N SER A 292 5.74 -7.01 24.99
CA SER A 292 6.14 -6.30 26.23
C SER A 292 6.20 -4.78 26.07
N SER A 293 6.55 -4.28 24.88
CA SER A 293 6.62 -2.85 24.55
C SER A 293 5.42 -2.37 23.71
N SER A 294 4.37 -3.18 23.63
CA SER A 294 3.19 -2.92 22.81
C SER A 294 1.93 -2.77 23.65
N SER A 295 0.91 -2.11 23.07
CA SER A 295 -0.43 -2.04 23.67
C SER A 295 -1.52 -2.03 22.61
N VAL A 296 -2.66 -2.65 22.94
CA VAL A 296 -3.84 -2.69 22.08
C VAL A 296 -5.08 -2.28 22.88
N THR A 297 -5.80 -1.30 22.39
CA THR A 297 -7.12 -0.94 22.90
C THR A 297 -8.16 -1.23 21.82
N VAL A 298 -9.15 -2.03 22.15
CA VAL A 298 -10.26 -2.34 21.26
C VAL A 298 -11.53 -1.71 21.81
N THR A 299 -12.21 -0.93 20.99
CA THR A 299 -13.53 -0.37 21.27
C THR A 299 -14.55 -0.97 20.32
N THR A 300 -15.70 -1.40 20.83
CA THR A 300 -16.75 -2.00 20.01
C THR A 300 -17.95 -1.07 19.88
N ALA A 301 -18.57 -1.05 18.71
CA ALA A 301 -19.74 -0.22 18.41
C ALA A 301 -20.75 -0.97 17.53
N ASN A 302 -22.01 -0.58 17.58
CA ASN A 302 -23.08 -1.03 16.69
C ASN A 302 -23.19 -2.56 16.55
N GLY A 303 -22.98 -3.32 17.65
CA GLY A 303 -23.00 -4.78 17.64
C GLY A 303 -21.68 -5.44 17.24
N GLY A 304 -20.61 -4.67 17.12
CA GLY A 304 -19.26 -5.21 16.98
C GLY A 304 -18.82 -5.98 18.23
N ALA A 305 -17.93 -6.95 18.07
CA ALA A 305 -17.42 -7.75 19.18
C ALA A 305 -16.03 -8.32 18.91
N ALA A 306 -15.18 -8.30 19.92
CA ALA A 306 -13.90 -9.00 19.96
C ALA A 306 -13.92 -9.98 21.13
N THR A 307 -14.13 -11.26 20.83
CA THR A 307 -14.37 -12.31 21.85
C THR A 307 -13.21 -13.29 21.99
N GLY A 308 -12.14 -13.11 21.21
CA GLY A 308 -10.96 -13.95 21.28
C GLY A 308 -10.12 -13.75 22.54
N THR A 309 -9.15 -14.62 22.74
CA THR A 309 -8.22 -14.52 23.88
C THR A 309 -7.35 -13.28 23.80
N ALA A 310 -7.15 -12.60 24.90
CA ALA A 310 -6.27 -11.44 25.02
C ALA A 310 -5.01 -11.80 25.81
N SER A 311 -3.86 -11.31 25.36
CA SER A 311 -2.58 -11.47 26.05
C SER A 311 -1.73 -10.21 25.99
N GLY A 312 -0.97 -9.92 27.07
CA GLY A 312 -0.19 -8.70 27.20
C GLY A 312 -1.04 -7.47 27.58
N SER A 313 -0.61 -6.28 27.18
CA SER A 313 -1.34 -5.02 27.47
C SER A 313 -2.49 -4.81 26.49
N VAL A 314 -3.61 -5.51 26.72
CA VAL A 314 -4.82 -5.45 25.90
C VAL A 314 -6.02 -4.98 26.74
N THR A 315 -6.76 -4.01 26.22
CA THR A 315 -8.04 -3.54 26.79
C THR A 315 -9.14 -3.69 25.76
N VAL A 316 -10.27 -4.27 26.14
CA VAL A 316 -11.48 -4.40 25.27
C VAL A 316 -12.65 -3.75 25.99
N SER A 317 -13.36 -2.82 25.31
CA SER A 317 -14.48 -2.05 25.86
C SER A 317 -15.67 -1.97 24.89
#